data_847f4a65b70876312ef4b2daf604fa28
#
_entry.id   847f4a65b70876312ef4b2daf604fa28
#
_cell.length_a   1.000
_cell.length_b   1.000
_cell.length_c   1.000
_cell.angle_alpha   90.00
_cell.angle_beta   90.00
_cell.angle_gamma   90.00
#
_symmetry.space_group_name_H-M   'P 1'
#
loop_
_entity.id
_entity.type
_entity.pdbx_description
1 polymer ?
#
loop_
_entity_poly.entity_id
_entity_poly.type
_entity_poly.pdbx_seq_one_letter_code
_entity_poly.pdbx_strand_id
1 'polypeptide(L)'
;MKDEEFKKAIDFYRALIEKEISDEKIVDGRLVGPRKLRKDDPVDLKDIIHPERPFFDKDVADDLDPLYVTTFRVGNLKKPLSMGKTGYGTDIIAGMELGTKLVKNGFIKSFDEIAAFLAKYKMGILDVFKEEEIENGKMLDLRIYECIECSELPNVGEPICYFETGIIIGILKELTHKEVLAEEKRCWASGYSFCQYDVVIRD
;
A
#
# COMPACT_ATOMS: atom_id res chain seq x y z
N MET A 1 -1.78 3.59 -17.22
CA MET A 1 -2.05 4.99 -16.83
C MET A 1 -1.04 5.89 -17.54
N LYS A 2 -1.48 7.00 -18.14
CA LYS A 2 -0.58 7.97 -18.78
C LYS A 2 0.03 8.91 -17.75
N ASP A 3 1.18 9.51 -18.01
CA ASP A 3 1.88 10.38 -17.04
C ASP A 3 1.02 11.53 -16.50
N GLU A 4 0.18 12.12 -17.37
CA GLU A 4 -0.74 13.19 -16.98
C GLU A 4 -1.85 12.72 -16.03
N GLU A 5 -2.36 11.51 -16.24
CA GLU A 5 -3.38 10.90 -15.38
C GLU A 5 -2.77 10.50 -14.03
N PHE A 6 -1.55 9.99 -14.05
CA PHE A 6 -0.81 9.65 -12.85
C PHE A 6 -0.59 10.88 -11.96
N LYS A 7 -0.17 12.02 -12.57
CA LYS A 7 -0.01 13.27 -11.84
C LYS A 7 -1.34 13.78 -11.28
N LYS A 8 -2.42 13.74 -12.06
CA LYS A 8 -3.77 14.12 -11.60
C LYS A 8 -4.23 13.28 -10.41
N ALA A 9 -3.96 11.99 -10.41
CA ALA A 9 -4.28 11.10 -9.31
C ALA A 9 -3.51 11.48 -8.04
N ILE A 10 -2.21 11.71 -8.16
CA ILE A 10 -1.39 12.14 -7.02
C ILE A 10 -1.91 13.48 -6.44
N ASP A 11 -2.13 14.48 -7.29
CA ASP A 11 -2.60 15.80 -6.85
C ASP A 11 -3.97 15.70 -6.14
N PHE A 12 -4.88 14.88 -6.69
CA PHE A 12 -6.19 14.62 -6.09
C PHE A 12 -6.07 13.99 -4.70
N TYR A 13 -5.28 12.92 -4.58
CA TYR A 13 -5.12 12.24 -3.29
C TYR A 13 -4.36 13.07 -2.27
N ARG A 14 -3.34 13.81 -2.66
CA ARG A 14 -2.63 14.72 -1.74
C ARG A 14 -3.58 15.73 -1.10
N ALA A 15 -4.48 16.35 -1.88
CA ALA A 15 -5.47 17.27 -1.37
C ALA A 15 -6.49 16.61 -0.40
N LEU A 16 -6.89 15.36 -0.69
CA LEU A 16 -7.80 14.60 0.17
C LEU A 16 -7.16 14.24 1.51
N ILE A 17 -5.90 13.84 1.50
CA ILE A 17 -5.17 13.32 2.67
C ILE A 17 -4.85 14.42 3.69
N GLU A 18 -4.60 15.65 3.27
CA GLU A 18 -4.31 16.75 4.20
C GLU A 18 -5.36 16.85 5.31
N LYS A 19 -6.64 16.70 4.95
CA LYS A 19 -7.73 16.71 5.91
C LYS A 19 -7.71 15.48 6.82
N GLU A 20 -7.48 14.30 6.27
CA GLU A 20 -7.46 13.05 7.06
C GLU A 20 -6.33 13.05 8.09
N ILE A 21 -5.15 13.57 7.73
CA ILE A 21 -4.02 13.70 8.64
C ILE A 21 -4.31 14.74 9.73
N SER A 22 -5.00 15.84 9.41
CA SER A 22 -5.37 16.84 10.41
C SER A 22 -6.38 16.31 11.45
N ASP A 23 -7.21 15.38 11.06
CA ASP A 23 -8.29 14.79 11.89
C ASP A 23 -7.87 13.46 12.56
N GLU A 24 -6.63 12.99 12.34
CA GLU A 24 -6.13 11.73 12.91
C GLU A 24 -6.01 11.79 14.44
N LYS A 25 -6.08 10.61 15.06
CA LYS A 25 -5.96 10.43 16.52
C LYS A 25 -4.93 9.38 16.84
N ILE A 26 -4.33 9.51 18.03
CA ILE A 26 -3.50 8.44 18.61
C ILE A 26 -4.38 7.66 19.59
N VAL A 27 -4.57 6.37 19.32
CA VAL A 27 -5.32 5.45 20.20
C VAL A 27 -4.39 4.28 20.53
N ASP A 28 -4.15 4.06 21.81
CA ASP A 28 -3.24 3.02 22.31
C ASP A 28 -1.84 3.04 21.64
N GLY A 29 -1.33 4.25 21.38
CA GLY A 29 -0.02 4.47 20.76
C GLY A 29 0.01 4.26 19.25
N ARG A 30 -1.13 4.07 18.58
CA ARG A 30 -1.25 3.92 17.13
C ARG A 30 -1.96 5.10 16.50
N LEU A 31 -1.57 5.43 15.29
CA LEU A 31 -2.28 6.40 14.45
C LEU A 31 -3.58 5.76 13.94
N VAL A 32 -4.69 6.45 14.12
CA VAL A 32 -6.01 6.04 13.65
C VAL A 32 -6.62 7.18 12.86
N GLY A 33 -7.00 6.89 11.62
CA GLY A 33 -7.64 7.84 10.72
C GLY A 33 -9.07 8.20 11.13
N PRO A 34 -9.65 9.23 10.48
CA PRO A 34 -10.94 9.79 10.87
C PRO A 34 -12.13 8.87 10.62
N ARG A 35 -12.01 7.84 9.77
CA ARG A 35 -13.12 6.92 9.51
C ARG A 35 -13.45 6.10 10.75
N LYS A 36 -14.77 5.91 10.98
CA LYS A 36 -15.28 5.20 12.14
C LYS A 36 -14.71 3.79 12.26
N LEU A 37 -14.17 3.47 13.42
CA LEU A 37 -13.70 2.12 13.76
C LEU A 37 -14.85 1.13 13.81
N ARG A 38 -14.71 0.02 13.09
CA ARG A 38 -15.60 -1.14 13.20
C ARG A 38 -15.06 -2.06 14.31
N LYS A 39 -15.78 -2.15 15.43
CA LYS A 39 -15.34 -2.95 16.59
C LYS A 39 -15.91 -4.37 16.63
N ASP A 40 -17.15 -4.53 16.15
CA ASP A 40 -17.96 -5.71 16.46
C ASP A 40 -18.23 -6.61 15.25
N ASP A 41 -17.98 -6.14 14.03
CA ASP A 41 -18.17 -6.91 12.81
C ASP A 41 -16.82 -7.28 12.20
N PRO A 42 -16.50 -8.56 12.03
CA PRO A 42 -15.31 -9.00 11.30
C PRO A 42 -15.41 -8.57 9.83
N VAL A 43 -14.27 -8.45 9.19
CA VAL A 43 -14.23 -8.26 7.73
C VAL A 43 -14.81 -9.50 7.06
N ASP A 44 -15.77 -9.30 6.19
CA ASP A 44 -16.43 -10.37 5.43
C ASP A 44 -16.29 -10.19 3.91
N LEU A 45 -16.88 -11.10 3.14
CA LEU A 45 -16.76 -11.08 1.69
C LEU A 45 -17.31 -9.80 1.05
N LYS A 46 -18.37 -9.21 1.60
CA LYS A 46 -18.96 -7.97 1.07
C LYS A 46 -18.03 -6.76 1.18
N ASP A 47 -17.11 -6.79 2.15
CA ASP A 47 -16.15 -5.71 2.35
C ASP A 47 -14.99 -5.73 1.34
N ILE A 48 -14.77 -6.87 0.68
CA ILE A 48 -13.67 -7.06 -0.27
C ILE A 48 -14.11 -7.11 -1.73
N ILE A 49 -15.43 -7.15 -1.96
CA ILE A 49 -16.03 -7.14 -3.30
C ILE A 49 -16.27 -5.69 -3.74
N HIS A 50 -16.03 -5.42 -5.02
CA HIS A 50 -16.33 -4.14 -5.68
C HIS A 50 -15.70 -2.88 -5.02
N PRO A 51 -14.39 -2.84 -4.76
CA PRO A 51 -13.73 -1.63 -4.32
C PRO A 51 -13.79 -0.56 -5.40
N GLU A 52 -14.02 0.69 -5.02
CA GLU A 52 -13.92 1.82 -5.94
C GLU A 52 -12.46 2.26 -6.08
N ARG A 53 -11.96 2.27 -7.31
CA ARG A 53 -10.60 2.69 -7.64
C ARG A 53 -10.66 3.63 -8.87
N PRO A 54 -11.09 4.89 -8.68
CA PRO A 54 -11.56 5.78 -9.74
C PRO A 54 -10.52 6.09 -10.82
N PHE A 55 -9.23 5.98 -10.54
CA PHE A 55 -8.18 6.18 -11.54
C PHE A 55 -7.80 4.89 -12.29
N PHE A 56 -8.13 3.72 -11.74
CA PHE A 56 -7.94 2.43 -12.42
C PHE A 56 -9.18 1.96 -13.18
N ASP A 57 -10.37 2.37 -12.80
CA ASP A 57 -11.62 1.95 -13.42
C ASP A 57 -11.87 2.58 -14.79
N LYS A 58 -11.20 3.71 -15.09
CA LYS A 58 -11.45 4.49 -16.31
C LYS A 58 -11.07 3.81 -17.62
N ASP A 59 -10.13 2.86 -17.58
CA ASP A 59 -9.52 2.26 -18.78
C ASP A 59 -9.95 0.81 -19.04
N VAL A 60 -10.89 0.27 -18.27
CA VAL A 60 -11.24 -1.15 -18.31
C VAL A 60 -12.75 -1.34 -18.47
N ALA A 61 -13.17 -2.36 -19.22
CA ALA A 61 -14.57 -2.80 -19.27
C ALA A 61 -15.12 -2.99 -17.84
N ASP A 62 -16.28 -2.46 -17.61
CA ASP A 62 -16.92 -2.04 -16.35
C ASP A 62 -16.68 -2.90 -15.08
N ASP A 63 -16.32 -4.18 -15.20
CA ASP A 63 -16.23 -5.10 -14.05
C ASP A 63 -14.85 -5.77 -13.87
N LEU A 64 -13.83 -5.44 -14.68
CA LEU A 64 -12.56 -6.17 -14.64
C LEU A 64 -11.69 -5.76 -13.47
N ASP A 65 -11.65 -4.47 -13.08
CA ASP A 65 -10.83 -4.03 -11.96
C ASP A 65 -11.38 -4.53 -10.62
N PRO A 66 -12.68 -4.40 -10.31
CA PRO A 66 -13.28 -5.01 -9.11
C PRO A 66 -13.07 -6.52 -9.04
N LEU A 67 -13.20 -7.24 -10.16
CA LEU A 67 -12.97 -8.68 -10.22
C LEU A 67 -11.52 -9.03 -9.93
N TYR A 68 -10.56 -8.30 -10.53
CA TYR A 68 -9.13 -8.49 -10.31
C TYR A 68 -8.75 -8.26 -8.84
N VAL A 69 -9.20 -7.14 -8.26
CA VAL A 69 -8.95 -6.80 -6.85
C VAL A 69 -9.59 -7.82 -5.91
N THR A 70 -10.84 -8.22 -6.17
CA THR A 70 -11.53 -9.24 -5.37
C THR A 70 -10.77 -10.56 -5.39
N THR A 71 -10.33 -11.01 -6.57
CA THR A 71 -9.56 -12.26 -6.71
C THR A 71 -8.25 -12.19 -5.94
N PHE A 72 -7.53 -11.07 -6.05
CA PHE A 72 -6.30 -10.84 -5.30
C PHE A 72 -6.54 -10.88 -3.78
N ARG A 73 -7.57 -10.18 -3.30
CA ARG A 73 -7.90 -10.08 -1.87
C ARG A 73 -8.38 -11.39 -1.27
N VAL A 74 -9.19 -12.17 -1.98
CA VAL A 74 -9.61 -13.51 -1.52
C VAL A 74 -8.40 -14.40 -1.25
N GLY A 75 -7.35 -14.28 -2.06
CA GLY A 75 -6.09 -15.01 -1.86
C GLY A 75 -5.26 -14.51 -0.68
N ASN A 76 -5.13 -13.19 -0.54
CA ASN A 76 -4.17 -12.56 0.36
C ASN A 76 -4.77 -12.16 1.72
N LEU A 77 -5.92 -11.52 1.77
CA LEU A 77 -6.50 -11.02 3.02
C LEU A 77 -7.05 -12.13 3.93
N LYS A 78 -7.32 -13.30 3.38
CA LYS A 78 -7.78 -14.43 4.20
C LYS A 78 -6.76 -14.85 5.27
N LYS A 79 -5.46 -14.77 4.95
CA LYS A 79 -4.39 -15.16 5.88
C LYS A 79 -4.25 -14.17 7.05
N PRO A 80 -4.02 -12.85 6.84
CA PRO A 80 -3.91 -11.89 7.93
C PRO A 80 -5.15 -11.88 8.83
N LEU A 81 -6.35 -11.90 8.24
CA LEU A 81 -7.60 -11.85 9.00
C LEU A 81 -7.91 -13.12 9.79
N SER A 82 -7.41 -14.29 9.35
CA SER A 82 -7.66 -15.57 10.04
C SER A 82 -6.51 -16.05 10.93
N MET A 83 -5.26 -15.70 10.59
CA MET A 83 -4.04 -16.18 11.26
C MET A 83 -3.41 -15.14 12.20
N GLY A 84 -3.96 -13.92 12.23
CA GLY A 84 -3.44 -12.83 13.05
C GLY A 84 -1.98 -12.50 12.72
N LYS A 85 -1.20 -12.14 13.75
CA LYS A 85 0.20 -11.69 13.58
C LYS A 85 1.13 -12.71 12.91
N THR A 86 0.82 -13.99 12.98
CA THR A 86 1.62 -15.05 12.33
C THR A 86 1.47 -14.98 10.80
N GLY A 87 0.28 -14.64 10.31
CA GLY A 87 0.05 -14.40 8.87
C GLY A 87 0.85 -13.23 8.32
N TYR A 88 0.96 -12.16 9.08
CA TYR A 88 1.67 -10.94 8.68
C TYR A 88 3.15 -11.19 8.32
N GLY A 89 3.87 -11.95 9.14
CA GLY A 89 5.26 -12.30 8.86
C GLY A 89 5.42 -13.09 7.56
N THR A 90 4.50 -13.99 7.27
CA THR A 90 4.49 -14.77 6.02
C THR A 90 4.28 -13.87 4.80
N ASP A 91 3.36 -12.92 4.90
CA ASP A 91 3.04 -11.99 3.81
C ASP A 91 4.21 -11.05 3.52
N ILE A 92 4.89 -10.53 4.55
CA ILE A 92 6.12 -9.73 4.37
C ILE A 92 7.19 -10.55 3.63
N ILE A 93 7.45 -11.79 4.04
CA ILE A 93 8.47 -12.64 3.42
C ILE A 93 8.11 -12.93 1.95
N ALA A 94 6.85 -13.25 1.67
CA ALA A 94 6.38 -13.50 0.31
C ALA A 94 6.49 -12.24 -0.57
N GLY A 95 6.14 -11.08 -0.02
CA GLY A 95 6.31 -9.79 -0.68
C GLY A 95 7.77 -9.47 -0.98
N MET A 96 8.67 -9.68 -0.01
CA MET A 96 10.12 -9.48 -0.20
C MET A 96 10.69 -10.37 -1.31
N GLU A 97 10.30 -11.64 -1.34
CA GLU A 97 10.72 -12.57 -2.38
C GLU A 97 10.24 -12.13 -3.76
N LEU A 98 8.96 -11.70 -3.87
CA LEU A 98 8.42 -11.14 -5.12
C LEU A 98 9.18 -9.88 -5.53
N GLY A 99 9.35 -8.90 -4.63
CA GLY A 99 10.05 -7.65 -4.92
C GLY A 99 11.48 -7.88 -5.41
N THR A 100 12.22 -8.76 -4.74
CA THR A 100 13.57 -9.18 -5.15
C THR A 100 13.56 -9.79 -6.57
N LYS A 101 12.60 -10.68 -6.88
CA LYS A 101 12.49 -11.30 -8.20
C LYS A 101 12.10 -10.32 -9.29
N LEU A 102 11.27 -9.33 -9.00
CA LEU A 102 10.92 -8.28 -9.96
C LEU A 102 12.17 -7.52 -10.45
N VAL A 103 13.10 -7.22 -9.55
CA VAL A 103 14.37 -6.58 -9.91
C VAL A 103 15.30 -7.55 -10.63
N LYS A 104 15.54 -8.74 -10.07
CA LYS A 104 16.45 -9.74 -10.66
C LYS A 104 16.06 -10.19 -12.06
N ASN A 105 14.78 -10.23 -12.37
CA ASN A 105 14.27 -10.59 -13.69
C ASN A 105 14.09 -9.37 -14.62
N GLY A 106 14.51 -8.18 -14.22
CA GLY A 106 14.53 -6.98 -15.07
C GLY A 106 13.17 -6.34 -15.32
N PHE A 107 12.15 -6.66 -14.50
CA PHE A 107 10.85 -5.98 -14.55
C PHE A 107 10.93 -4.57 -13.97
N ILE A 108 11.82 -4.35 -12.99
CA ILE A 108 12.13 -3.07 -12.37
C ILE A 108 13.66 -2.94 -12.35
N LYS A 109 14.19 -1.86 -12.90
CA LYS A 109 15.64 -1.67 -13.04
C LYS A 109 16.16 -0.45 -12.28
N SER A 110 15.25 0.45 -11.89
CA SER A 110 15.58 1.67 -11.15
C SER A 110 14.43 2.06 -10.22
N PHE A 111 14.72 2.97 -9.30
CA PHE A 111 13.73 3.51 -8.38
C PHE A 111 12.55 4.18 -9.13
N ASP A 112 12.84 4.93 -10.20
CA ASP A 112 11.85 5.66 -10.98
C ASP A 112 10.85 4.74 -11.71
N GLU A 113 11.23 3.48 -11.95
CA GLU A 113 10.36 2.51 -12.62
C GLU A 113 9.34 1.87 -11.67
N ILE A 114 9.50 1.99 -10.35
CA ILE A 114 8.62 1.34 -9.36
C ILE A 114 7.18 1.83 -9.50
N ALA A 115 6.99 3.15 -9.56
CA ALA A 115 5.66 3.75 -9.67
C ALA A 115 4.93 3.32 -10.95
N ALA A 116 5.65 3.33 -12.08
CA ALA A 116 5.11 2.89 -13.36
C ALA A 116 4.75 1.40 -13.36
N PHE A 117 5.56 0.57 -12.71
CA PHE A 117 5.29 -0.85 -12.56
C PHE A 117 4.03 -1.11 -11.73
N LEU A 118 3.92 -0.50 -10.54
CA LEU A 118 2.76 -0.68 -9.67
C LEU A 118 1.48 -0.20 -10.36
N ALA A 119 1.51 0.95 -11.03
CA ALA A 119 0.37 1.46 -11.78
C ALA A 119 -0.01 0.56 -12.97
N LYS A 120 0.96 0.04 -13.72
CA LYS A 120 0.73 -0.86 -14.86
C LYS A 120 0.00 -2.15 -14.45
N TYR A 121 0.38 -2.71 -13.30
CA TYR A 121 -0.23 -3.93 -12.78
C TYR A 121 -1.37 -3.65 -11.80
N LYS A 122 -1.85 -2.40 -11.75
CA LYS A 122 -2.97 -1.97 -10.92
C LYS A 122 -2.81 -2.33 -9.43
N MET A 123 -1.58 -2.39 -8.95
CA MET A 123 -1.29 -2.65 -7.54
C MET A 123 -1.57 -1.43 -6.67
N GLY A 124 -1.34 -0.23 -7.22
CA GLY A 124 -1.59 1.05 -6.58
C GLY A 124 -0.88 2.18 -7.31
N ILE A 125 -1.17 3.40 -6.92
CA ILE A 125 -0.54 4.62 -7.41
C ILE A 125 0.49 5.06 -6.37
N LEU A 126 1.77 4.78 -6.64
CA LEU A 126 2.87 5.13 -5.74
C LEU A 126 3.22 6.62 -5.86
N ASP A 127 3.25 7.28 -4.73
CA ASP A 127 3.71 8.65 -4.55
C ASP A 127 4.91 8.67 -3.59
N VAL A 128 6.06 9.13 -4.04
CA VAL A 128 7.19 9.46 -3.17
C VAL A 128 6.94 10.84 -2.60
N PHE A 129 6.27 10.87 -1.44
CA PHE A 129 5.83 12.13 -0.83
C PHE A 129 6.97 12.93 -0.25
N LYS A 130 7.93 12.24 0.37
CA LYS A 130 9.09 12.87 1.00
C LYS A 130 10.31 11.96 0.92
N GLU A 131 11.45 12.59 0.74
CA GLU A 131 12.76 11.95 0.78
C GLU A 131 13.69 12.83 1.61
N GLU A 132 14.39 12.23 2.57
CA GLU A 132 15.30 12.92 3.49
C GLU A 132 16.59 12.11 3.67
N GLU A 133 17.73 12.79 3.60
CA GLU A 133 19.00 12.21 4.03
C GLU A 133 19.05 12.20 5.57
N ILE A 134 19.46 11.08 6.14
CA ILE A 134 19.67 10.88 7.58
C ILE A 134 21.12 10.48 7.86
N GLU A 135 21.55 10.53 9.11
CA GLU A 135 22.95 10.32 9.51
C GLU A 135 23.59 9.03 8.92
N ASN A 136 22.80 7.94 8.78
CA ASN A 136 23.29 6.66 8.28
C ASN A 136 22.40 6.13 7.16
N GLY A 137 22.11 6.95 6.14
CA GLY A 137 21.32 6.54 5.00
C GLY A 137 20.24 7.52 4.60
N LYS A 138 19.09 7.00 4.16
CA LYS A 138 17.98 7.77 3.60
C LYS A 138 16.65 7.32 4.18
N MET A 139 15.74 8.27 4.43
CA MET A 139 14.37 8.01 4.81
C MET A 139 13.42 8.45 3.69
N LEU A 140 12.43 7.59 3.38
CA LEU A 140 11.38 7.87 2.41
C LEU A 140 10.01 7.78 3.10
N ASP A 141 9.13 8.76 2.83
CA ASP A 141 7.68 8.65 3.03
C ASP A 141 7.07 8.25 1.70
N LEU A 142 6.68 7.00 1.59
CA LEU A 142 6.02 6.44 0.41
C LEU A 142 4.53 6.32 0.67
N ARG A 143 3.72 6.79 -0.28
CA ARG A 143 2.26 6.66 -0.21
C ARG A 143 1.74 5.85 -1.37
N ILE A 144 0.76 5.00 -1.11
CA ILE A 144 0.06 4.23 -2.14
C ILE A 144 -1.42 4.56 -2.07
N TYR A 145 -1.93 5.12 -3.17
CA TYR A 145 -3.35 5.37 -3.39
C TYR A 145 -3.95 4.22 -4.19
N GLU A 146 -5.24 4.00 -4.03
CA GLU A 146 -5.96 2.90 -4.69
C GLU A 146 -5.26 1.54 -4.53
N CYS A 147 -4.76 1.30 -3.32
CA CYS A 147 -4.04 0.07 -2.96
C CYS A 147 -4.89 -1.18 -3.22
N ILE A 148 -4.33 -2.15 -3.94
CA ILE A 148 -5.04 -3.39 -4.26
C ILE A 148 -5.41 -4.20 -3.01
N GLU A 149 -4.59 -4.17 -1.97
CA GLU A 149 -4.87 -4.93 -0.74
C GLU A 149 -6.03 -4.34 0.05
N CYS A 150 -6.13 -3.02 0.17
CA CYS A 150 -6.95 -2.44 1.22
C CYS A 150 -7.91 -1.31 0.81
N SER A 151 -7.93 -0.84 -0.47
CA SER A 151 -8.87 0.22 -0.88
C SER A 151 -10.29 -0.10 -0.42
N GLU A 152 -10.96 0.87 0.23
CA GLU A 152 -12.32 0.78 0.75
C GLU A 152 -12.58 -0.28 1.84
N LEU A 153 -11.55 -0.95 2.34
CA LEU A 153 -11.76 -1.80 3.51
C LEU A 153 -12.25 -0.99 4.71
N PRO A 154 -13.09 -1.58 5.56
CA PRO A 154 -13.52 -0.95 6.79
C PRO A 154 -12.33 -0.68 7.71
N ASN A 155 -12.45 0.36 8.54
CA ASN A 155 -11.48 0.61 9.60
C ASN A 155 -11.60 -0.50 10.66
N VAL A 156 -10.58 -1.34 10.76
CA VAL A 156 -10.45 -2.41 11.78
C VAL A 156 -9.44 -2.07 12.87
N GLY A 157 -8.85 -0.86 12.80
CA GLY A 157 -7.98 -0.31 13.85
C GLY A 157 -6.50 -0.56 13.67
N GLU A 158 -6.08 -1.22 12.60
CA GLU A 158 -4.67 -1.50 12.33
C GLU A 158 -4.36 -1.57 10.83
N PRO A 159 -3.10 -1.25 10.42
CA PRO A 159 -2.62 -1.49 9.07
C PRO A 159 -2.56 -2.98 8.74
N ILE A 160 -2.73 -3.34 7.47
CA ILE A 160 -2.79 -4.74 7.01
C ILE A 160 -2.00 -5.04 5.74
N CYS A 161 -1.41 -4.04 5.06
CA CYS A 161 -0.75 -4.23 3.77
C CYS A 161 0.69 -4.76 3.91
N TYR A 162 0.81 -5.88 4.59
CA TYR A 162 2.11 -6.51 4.89
C TYR A 162 2.78 -7.09 3.65
N PHE A 163 2.02 -7.58 2.69
CA PHE A 163 2.57 -8.09 1.44
C PHE A 163 3.19 -6.96 0.62
N GLU A 164 2.51 -5.81 0.48
CA GLU A 164 3.06 -4.63 -0.19
C GLU A 164 4.27 -4.06 0.56
N THR A 165 4.23 -4.03 1.90
CA THR A 165 5.42 -3.69 2.70
C THR A 165 6.62 -4.56 2.34
N GLY A 166 6.40 -5.86 2.20
CA GLY A 166 7.42 -6.80 1.76
C GLY A 166 7.94 -6.50 0.36
N ILE A 167 7.04 -6.23 -0.60
CA ILE A 167 7.43 -5.88 -1.98
C ILE A 167 8.34 -4.64 -2.00
N ILE A 168 7.99 -3.58 -1.28
CA ILE A 168 8.80 -2.36 -1.15
C ILE A 168 10.20 -2.70 -0.62
N ILE A 169 10.28 -3.45 0.47
CA ILE A 169 11.56 -3.89 1.06
C ILE A 169 12.39 -4.69 0.03
N GLY A 170 11.78 -5.68 -0.62
CA GLY A 170 12.46 -6.55 -1.58
C GLY A 170 13.02 -5.81 -2.79
N ILE A 171 12.23 -4.89 -3.37
CA ILE A 171 12.66 -4.06 -4.49
C ILE A 171 13.82 -3.15 -4.08
N LEU A 172 13.64 -2.38 -3.01
CA LEU A 172 14.65 -1.39 -2.60
C LEU A 172 15.95 -2.04 -2.14
N LYS A 173 15.88 -3.16 -1.41
CA LYS A 173 17.04 -3.93 -1.00
C LYS A 173 17.84 -4.45 -2.20
N GLU A 174 17.17 -4.96 -3.22
CA GLU A 174 17.83 -5.48 -4.42
C GLU A 174 18.40 -4.36 -5.30
N LEU A 175 17.72 -3.22 -5.42
CA LEU A 175 18.21 -2.07 -6.20
C LEU A 175 19.39 -1.36 -5.52
N THR A 176 19.38 -1.25 -4.20
CA THR A 176 20.37 -0.46 -3.45
C THR A 176 21.51 -1.30 -2.90
N HIS A 177 21.33 -2.60 -2.75
CA HIS A 177 22.22 -3.52 -2.03
C HIS A 177 22.48 -3.11 -0.57
N LYS A 178 21.54 -2.39 0.04
CA LYS A 178 21.60 -1.89 1.41
C LYS A 178 20.55 -2.56 2.31
N GLU A 179 20.68 -2.36 3.61
CA GLU A 179 19.61 -2.74 4.55
C GLU A 179 18.42 -1.82 4.37
N VAL A 180 17.22 -2.41 4.22
CA VAL A 180 15.96 -1.67 4.07
C VAL A 180 14.99 -2.12 5.13
N LEU A 181 14.43 -1.16 5.86
CA LEU A 181 13.33 -1.34 6.80
C LEU A 181 12.14 -0.55 6.30
N ALA A 182 10.95 -1.12 6.37
CA ALA A 182 9.71 -0.41 6.06
C ALA A 182 8.63 -0.76 7.08
N GLU A 183 7.82 0.23 7.42
CA GLU A 183 6.69 0.09 8.33
C GLU A 183 5.49 0.83 7.77
N GLU A 184 4.35 0.13 7.62
CA GLU A 184 3.09 0.78 7.27
C GLU A 184 2.54 1.55 8.47
N LYS A 185 2.41 2.87 8.34
CA LYS A 185 1.93 3.78 9.40
C LYS A 185 0.44 4.08 9.29
N ARG A 186 -0.07 4.21 8.06
CA ARG A 186 -1.46 4.54 7.75
C ARG A 186 -1.98 3.61 6.68
N CYS A 187 -3.25 3.25 6.77
CA CYS A 187 -3.90 2.29 5.88
C CYS A 187 -5.41 2.53 5.83
N TRP A 188 -6.07 2.08 4.78
CA TRP A 188 -7.54 2.02 4.76
C TRP A 188 -8.08 1.26 5.96
N ALA A 189 -7.50 0.14 6.30
CA ALA A 189 -7.89 -0.66 7.46
C ALA A 189 -7.62 0.00 8.82
N SER A 190 -6.82 1.06 8.87
CA SER A 190 -6.64 1.91 10.05
C SER A 190 -7.36 3.26 9.96
N GLY A 191 -8.27 3.42 9.00
CA GLY A 191 -9.20 4.56 8.92
C GLY A 191 -8.80 5.70 8.00
N TYR A 192 -7.82 5.50 7.11
CA TYR A 192 -7.39 6.46 6.09
C TYR A 192 -7.90 6.06 4.70
N SER A 193 -7.72 6.93 3.71
CA SER A 193 -8.01 6.65 2.29
C SER A 193 -6.75 6.38 1.46
N PHE A 194 -5.65 6.01 2.12
CA PHE A 194 -4.35 5.72 1.51
C PHE A 194 -3.53 4.82 2.41
N CYS A 195 -2.46 4.24 1.84
CA CYS A 195 -1.40 3.61 2.62
C CYS A 195 -0.18 4.52 2.69
N GLN A 196 0.50 4.54 3.82
CA GLN A 196 1.76 5.24 4.01
C GLN A 196 2.79 4.31 4.64
N TYR A 197 3.98 4.32 4.06
CA TYR A 197 5.11 3.53 4.51
C TYR A 197 6.28 4.45 4.84
N ASP A 198 6.75 4.36 6.08
CA ASP A 198 8.04 4.93 6.47
C ASP A 198 9.13 3.91 6.10
N VAL A 199 10.02 4.30 5.20
CA VAL A 199 11.08 3.43 4.70
C VAL A 199 12.43 4.02 5.05
N VAL A 200 13.30 3.21 5.64
CA VAL A 200 14.68 3.57 5.97
C VAL A 200 15.62 2.68 5.17
N ILE A 201 16.49 3.28 4.38
CA ILE A 201 17.58 2.64 3.66
C ILE A 201 18.87 3.01 4.36
N ARG A 202 19.55 2.02 4.95
CA ARG A 202 20.80 2.22 5.72
C ARG A 202 22.04 1.95 4.88
N ASP A 203 23.04 2.81 5.06
CA ASP A 203 24.36 2.67 4.41
C ASP A 203 25.13 1.44 4.87
#